data_6207945d0b7d31d97a715e92fae1a303
#
_entry.id   6207945d0b7d31d97a715e92fae1a303
#
_cell.length_a   1.000
_cell.length_b   1.000
_cell.length_c   1.000
_cell.angle_alpha   90.00
_cell.angle_beta   90.00
_cell.angle_gamma   90.00
#
_symmetry.space_group_name_H-M   'P 1'
#
loop_
_entity.id
_entity.type
_entity.pdbx_description
1 polymer ?
#
loop_
_entity_poly.entity_id
_entity_poly.type
_entity_poly.pdbx_seq_one_letter_code
_entity_poly.pdbx_strand_id
1 'polypeptide(L)'
;WPAEETTVVTLVGRSVDRLRRHLDPRARLVVLCSDGSTPAEVAALLVQEGCGSSRLTAWWHLGGPKEGSRSGAARDWDVEPTPDLVVLAVEVDDLAAARSSSGPVPGRPEEAFEHDGQITKRDVRASALAHLRPTPGATLWDLGAGSGAVAIEWALAARRARAVALERDPGRAARIRANAARLGVPREVEVVEADHGALSPEGASVLDALPDPDAVFVGGGLTSELADLAWGRLRPGGRLVAHAVTLSAESVLVAAHQRHGGHLTRLSVEHATPLGPHLSWTPARAIVQWSAQKPAPPHEQGMS
;
A
#
# COMPACT_ATOMS: atom_id res chain seq x y z
N TRP A 1 27.46 8.53 7.53
CA TRP A 1 26.91 7.60 6.54
C TRP A 1 26.83 8.28 5.18
N PRO A 2 27.04 7.53 4.07
CA PRO A 2 26.79 8.05 2.73
C PRO A 2 25.31 8.40 2.55
N ALA A 3 25.02 9.52 1.88
CA ALA A 3 23.64 9.98 1.69
C ALA A 3 22.80 9.00 0.85
N GLU A 4 23.44 8.35 -0.12
CA GLU A 4 22.83 7.35 -1.00
C GLU A 4 22.44 6.03 -0.29
N GLU A 5 23.06 5.73 0.85
CA GLU A 5 22.79 4.57 1.70
C GLU A 5 21.88 4.91 2.90
N THR A 6 21.46 6.16 3.01
CA THR A 6 20.74 6.65 4.19
C THR A 6 19.34 7.13 3.83
N THR A 7 18.34 6.57 4.50
CA THR A 7 16.94 7.01 4.33
C THR A 7 16.57 7.99 5.43
N VAL A 8 16.12 9.18 5.05
CA VAL A 8 15.59 10.18 5.98
C VAL A 8 14.08 10.00 6.12
N VAL A 9 13.62 9.77 7.35
CA VAL A 9 12.21 9.61 7.69
C VAL A 9 11.79 10.68 8.68
N THR A 10 10.73 11.42 8.38
CA THR A 10 10.15 12.35 9.36
C THR A 10 8.98 11.70 10.09
N LEU A 11 9.02 11.76 11.41
CA LEU A 11 7.92 11.39 12.31
C LEU A 11 7.23 12.63 12.89
N VAL A 12 7.66 13.84 12.57
CA VAL A 12 7.02 15.07 13.06
C VAL A 12 5.54 15.09 12.70
N GLY A 13 4.66 14.98 13.71
CA GLY A 13 3.22 14.86 13.56
C GLY A 13 2.77 13.60 12.77
N ARG A 14 3.53 12.51 12.85
CA ARG A 14 3.28 11.28 12.09
C ARG A 14 3.48 10.04 12.96
N SER A 15 2.73 8.97 12.63
CA SER A 15 2.85 7.68 13.32
C SER A 15 4.24 7.06 13.13
N VAL A 16 4.76 6.44 14.20
CA VAL A 16 5.97 5.62 14.20
C VAL A 16 5.87 4.44 13.21
N ASP A 17 4.66 3.95 12.92
CA ASP A 17 4.42 2.85 11.97
C ASP A 17 5.03 3.11 10.58
N ARG A 18 5.23 4.37 10.21
CA ARG A 18 5.91 4.71 8.95
C ARG A 18 7.30 4.11 8.80
N LEU A 19 7.96 3.80 9.90
CA LEU A 19 9.29 3.17 9.87
C LEU A 19 9.24 1.74 9.36
N ARG A 20 8.13 1.02 9.57
CA ARG A 20 8.00 -0.40 9.20
C ARG A 20 8.39 -0.70 7.75
N ARG A 21 8.06 0.21 6.83
CA ARG A 21 8.40 0.10 5.40
C ARG A 21 9.88 0.31 5.08
N HIS A 22 10.68 0.70 6.05
CA HIS A 22 12.10 1.01 5.90
C HIS A 22 12.99 0.10 6.75
N LEU A 23 12.42 -0.93 7.39
CA LEU A 23 13.15 -1.85 8.27
C LEU A 23 13.77 -3.01 7.46
N ASP A 24 14.45 -2.68 6.36
CA ASP A 24 15.22 -3.65 5.61
C ASP A 24 16.51 -4.01 6.40
N PRO A 25 17.06 -5.23 6.22
CA PRO A 25 18.33 -5.61 6.86
C PRO A 25 19.44 -4.60 6.58
N ARG A 26 20.15 -4.18 7.61
CA ARG A 26 21.24 -3.19 7.54
C ARG A 26 20.84 -1.80 7.05
N ALA A 27 19.54 -1.51 6.99
CA ALA A 27 19.08 -0.17 6.64
C ALA A 27 19.63 0.89 7.61
N ARG A 28 19.99 2.05 7.08
CA ARG A 28 20.43 3.22 7.82
C ARG A 28 19.40 4.30 7.72
N LEU A 29 18.79 4.63 8.87
CA LEU A 29 17.71 5.61 8.91
C LEU A 29 18.13 6.81 9.74
N VAL A 30 17.85 8.01 9.24
CA VAL A 30 17.86 9.25 10.03
C VAL A 30 16.42 9.66 10.25
N VAL A 31 15.99 9.64 11.51
CA VAL A 31 14.61 9.92 11.91
C VAL A 31 14.53 11.31 12.51
N LEU A 32 13.72 12.17 11.87
CA LEU A 32 13.35 13.47 12.43
C LEU A 32 12.20 13.23 13.42
N CYS A 33 12.50 13.36 14.69
CA CYS A 33 11.59 13.05 15.79
C CYS A 33 10.55 14.17 16.01
N SER A 34 9.37 13.82 16.52
CA SER A 34 8.36 14.79 16.96
C SER A 34 8.78 15.53 18.22
N ASP A 35 9.34 14.76 19.16
CA ASP A 35 9.71 15.21 20.51
C ASP A 35 10.68 14.20 21.15
N GLY A 36 11.00 14.38 22.42
CA GLY A 36 11.91 13.53 23.18
C GLY A 36 11.39 12.12 23.47
N SER A 37 10.09 11.83 23.30
CA SER A 37 9.52 10.46 23.48
C SER A 37 9.74 9.58 22.25
N THR A 38 9.87 10.18 21.09
CA THR A 38 9.96 9.47 19.80
C THR A 38 11.07 8.41 19.74
N PRO A 39 12.29 8.61 20.31
CA PRO A 39 13.31 7.56 20.32
C PRO A 39 12.88 6.28 21.04
N ALA A 40 12.15 6.41 22.16
CA ALA A 40 11.61 5.25 22.90
C ALA A 40 10.50 4.53 22.12
N GLU A 41 9.63 5.29 21.44
CA GLU A 41 8.60 4.71 20.55
C GLU A 41 9.22 3.92 19.39
N VAL A 42 10.29 4.46 18.80
CA VAL A 42 11.05 3.78 17.72
C VAL A 42 11.71 2.52 18.26
N ALA A 43 12.31 2.56 19.43
CA ALA A 43 12.91 1.40 20.07
C ALA A 43 11.87 0.30 20.33
N ALA A 44 10.71 0.65 20.88
CA ALA A 44 9.60 -0.26 21.11
C ALA A 44 9.10 -0.90 19.80
N LEU A 45 8.96 -0.11 18.73
CA LEU A 45 8.60 -0.61 17.41
C LEU A 45 9.62 -1.63 16.90
N LEU A 46 10.93 -1.33 17.00
CA LEU A 46 11.99 -2.23 16.55
C LEU A 46 11.97 -3.56 17.34
N VAL A 47 11.73 -3.51 18.64
CA VAL A 47 11.56 -4.72 19.46
C VAL A 47 10.34 -5.52 19.02
N GLN A 48 9.20 -4.86 18.81
CA GLN A 48 7.97 -5.49 18.29
C GLN A 48 8.19 -6.15 16.94
N GLU A 49 8.99 -5.53 16.08
CA GLU A 49 9.33 -6.04 14.76
C GLU A 49 10.46 -7.11 14.81
N GLY A 50 10.94 -7.48 16.00
CA GLY A 50 12.03 -8.46 16.18
C GLY A 50 13.41 -7.95 15.75
N CYS A 51 13.54 -6.64 15.61
CA CYS A 51 14.78 -5.92 15.31
C CYS A 51 15.40 -5.32 16.58
N GLY A 52 15.22 -5.95 17.73
CA GLY A 52 15.63 -5.41 19.03
C GLY A 52 17.14 -5.24 19.22
N SER A 53 17.98 -5.89 18.40
CA SER A 53 19.44 -5.66 18.39
C SER A 53 19.89 -4.48 17.53
N SER A 54 18.96 -3.84 16.82
CA SER A 54 19.24 -2.61 16.06
C SER A 54 19.84 -1.53 16.95
N ARG A 55 20.84 -0.83 16.42
CA ARG A 55 21.52 0.25 17.12
C ARG A 55 20.82 1.57 16.92
N LEU A 56 20.55 2.27 18.01
CA LEU A 56 20.01 3.61 18.02
C LEU A 56 21.04 4.59 18.55
N THR A 57 21.10 5.79 17.96
CA THR A 57 21.83 6.93 18.50
C THR A 57 20.96 8.18 18.35
N ALA A 58 20.54 8.71 19.48
CA ALA A 58 19.82 9.99 19.54
C ALA A 58 20.79 11.12 19.83
N TRP A 59 20.63 12.24 19.11
CA TRP A 59 21.31 13.51 19.40
C TRP A 59 20.24 14.58 19.56
N TRP A 60 20.43 15.44 20.56
CA TRP A 60 19.54 16.57 20.83
C TRP A 60 20.32 17.88 20.94
N HIS A 61 19.65 18.99 20.63
CA HIS A 61 20.17 20.34 20.65
C HIS A 61 21.50 20.51 19.88
N LEU A 62 21.66 19.80 18.76
CA LEU A 62 22.89 19.81 17.95
C LEU A 62 23.39 21.23 17.65
N GLY A 63 24.70 21.49 17.90
CA GLY A 63 25.35 22.78 17.72
C GLY A 63 25.05 23.79 18.84
N GLY A 64 24.32 23.41 19.88
CA GLY A 64 23.95 24.29 20.99
C GLY A 64 24.63 23.94 22.30
N PRO A 65 24.56 24.83 23.32
CA PRO A 65 25.19 24.62 24.63
C PRO A 65 24.58 23.46 25.44
N LYS A 66 23.41 22.94 25.00
CA LYS A 66 22.72 21.81 25.61
C LYS A 66 22.84 20.54 24.76
N GLU A 67 23.76 20.52 23.81
CA GLU A 67 23.99 19.35 22.96
C GLU A 67 24.33 18.12 23.80
N GLY A 68 23.73 16.99 23.41
CA GLY A 68 23.98 15.70 24.04
C GLY A 68 23.56 14.55 23.14
N SER A 69 23.94 13.36 23.56
CA SER A 69 23.60 12.15 22.83
C SER A 69 23.42 10.95 23.75
N ARG A 70 22.66 9.96 23.26
CA ARG A 70 22.51 8.63 23.88
C ARG A 70 22.57 7.57 22.78
N SER A 71 23.28 6.47 23.03
CA SER A 71 23.33 5.33 22.11
C SER A 71 23.04 4.04 22.86
N GLY A 72 22.41 3.09 22.18
CA GLY A 72 22.09 1.78 22.75
C GLY A 72 21.44 0.85 21.72
N ALA A 73 21.23 -0.42 22.10
CA ALA A 73 20.39 -1.30 21.32
C ALA A 73 18.90 -1.00 21.60
N ALA A 74 18.03 -1.26 20.60
CA ALA A 74 16.60 -0.97 20.74
C ALA A 74 15.98 -1.70 21.95
N ARG A 75 16.35 -2.97 22.20
CA ARG A 75 15.85 -3.77 23.32
C ARG A 75 16.27 -3.25 24.71
N ASP A 76 17.37 -2.50 24.75
CA ASP A 76 17.94 -1.97 25.99
C ASP A 76 17.72 -0.46 26.10
N TRP A 77 16.88 0.13 25.20
CA TRP A 77 16.63 1.54 25.18
C TRP A 77 15.79 1.98 26.37
N ASP A 78 16.26 3.02 27.04
CA ASP A 78 15.56 3.61 28.18
C ASP A 78 14.25 4.26 27.75
N VAL A 79 13.19 4.07 28.51
CA VAL A 79 11.88 4.69 28.27
C VAL A 79 11.85 6.17 28.68
N GLU A 80 12.85 6.66 29.44
CA GLU A 80 12.94 8.08 29.77
C GLU A 80 13.11 8.92 28.49
N PRO A 81 12.25 9.93 28.27
CA PRO A 81 12.39 10.82 27.12
C PRO A 81 13.75 11.50 27.05
N THR A 82 14.28 11.65 25.86
CA THR A 82 15.38 12.57 25.61
C THR A 82 14.87 14.02 25.64
N PRO A 83 15.73 15.04 25.74
CA PRO A 83 15.31 16.41 25.46
C PRO A 83 14.71 16.54 24.05
N ASP A 84 13.85 17.56 23.87
CA ASP A 84 13.30 17.90 22.55
C ASP A 84 14.39 18.35 21.56
N LEU A 85 14.01 18.62 20.32
CA LEU A 85 14.91 18.89 19.19
C LEU A 85 15.90 17.74 18.98
N VAL A 86 15.35 16.53 18.93
CA VAL A 86 16.10 15.29 18.79
C VAL A 86 16.03 14.75 17.37
N VAL A 87 17.16 14.23 16.92
CA VAL A 87 17.32 13.44 15.70
C VAL A 87 17.83 12.06 16.12
N LEU A 88 17.27 11.00 15.52
CA LEU A 88 17.62 9.63 15.83
C LEU A 88 18.24 8.95 14.61
N ALA A 89 19.43 8.41 14.74
CA ALA A 89 19.98 7.46 13.77
C ALA A 89 19.64 6.02 14.19
N VAL A 90 19.24 5.22 13.22
CA VAL A 90 18.92 3.79 13.40
C VAL A 90 19.74 2.97 12.42
N GLU A 91 20.49 2.01 12.92
CA GLU A 91 21.13 0.95 12.15
C GLU A 91 20.33 -0.32 12.40
N VAL A 92 19.56 -0.72 11.40
CA VAL A 92 18.71 -1.93 11.49
C VAL A 92 19.60 -3.17 11.46
N ASP A 93 19.33 -4.12 12.34
CA ASP A 93 20.12 -5.35 12.43
C ASP A 93 19.89 -6.31 11.25
N ASP A 94 20.77 -7.32 11.12
CA ASP A 94 20.69 -8.31 10.06
C ASP A 94 19.54 -9.31 10.26
N LEU A 95 18.97 -9.41 11.47
CA LEU A 95 17.89 -10.36 11.79
C LEU A 95 16.56 -9.95 11.15
N ALA A 96 16.43 -8.69 10.73
CA ALA A 96 15.31 -8.24 9.91
C ALA A 96 15.15 -9.06 8.61
N ALA A 97 16.22 -9.71 8.13
CA ALA A 97 16.20 -10.58 6.95
C ALA A 97 15.22 -11.76 7.06
N ALA A 98 14.98 -12.28 8.27
CA ALA A 98 14.04 -13.38 8.51
C ALA A 98 12.57 -12.97 8.34
N ARG A 99 12.27 -11.67 8.27
CA ARG A 99 10.91 -11.13 8.19
C ARG A 99 10.48 -10.72 6.79
N SER A 100 11.32 -11.01 5.81
CA SER A 100 11.01 -10.84 4.40
C SER A 100 10.76 -9.40 3.95
N SER A 101 11.76 -8.90 3.24
CA SER A 101 11.56 -8.16 2.01
C SER A 101 10.26 -7.36 1.94
N SER A 102 10.25 -6.23 2.56
CA SER A 102 9.24 -5.20 2.31
C SER A 102 9.55 -4.41 1.03
N GLY A 103 10.24 -5.03 0.07
CA GLY A 103 10.57 -4.40 -1.19
C GLY A 103 9.35 -3.79 -1.89
N PRO A 104 9.55 -2.82 -2.77
CA PRO A 104 8.47 -2.15 -3.49
C PRO A 104 7.76 -3.05 -4.52
N VAL A 105 8.29 -4.25 -4.75
CA VAL A 105 7.73 -5.19 -5.73
C VAL A 105 6.40 -5.74 -5.22
N PRO A 106 5.30 -5.64 -6.01
CA PRO A 106 4.02 -6.23 -5.66
C PRO A 106 4.07 -7.76 -5.54
N GLY A 107 3.16 -8.30 -4.74
CA GLY A 107 3.02 -9.75 -4.56
C GLY A 107 3.45 -10.24 -3.19
N ARG A 108 3.16 -9.48 -2.13
CA ARG A 108 3.28 -9.98 -0.75
C ARG A 108 2.39 -11.20 -0.53
N PRO A 109 2.82 -12.16 0.31
CA PRO A 109 1.99 -13.30 0.67
C PRO A 109 0.70 -12.83 1.36
N GLU A 110 -0.36 -13.62 1.29
CA GLU A 110 -1.66 -13.28 1.87
C GLU A 110 -1.56 -13.10 3.40
N GLU A 111 -0.71 -13.88 4.04
CA GLU A 111 -0.45 -13.84 5.49
C GLU A 111 0.13 -12.50 5.96
N ALA A 112 0.66 -11.69 5.03
CA ALA A 112 1.06 -10.32 5.32
C ALA A 112 -0.13 -9.40 5.60
N PHE A 113 -1.36 -9.83 5.34
CA PHE A 113 -2.59 -9.07 5.54
C PHE A 113 -3.55 -9.79 6.47
N GLU A 114 -4.21 -9.05 7.35
CA GLU A 114 -5.39 -9.55 8.03
C GLU A 114 -6.56 -9.54 7.04
N HIS A 115 -7.26 -10.68 6.91
CA HIS A 115 -8.40 -10.81 6.01
C HIS A 115 -9.38 -11.90 6.46
N ASP A 116 -10.62 -11.82 6.01
CA ASP A 116 -11.70 -12.80 6.24
C ASP A 116 -11.90 -13.78 5.07
N GLY A 117 -10.86 -13.94 4.23
CA GLY A 117 -10.92 -14.68 2.99
C GLY A 117 -11.17 -13.80 1.76
N GLN A 118 -11.65 -12.57 1.94
CA GLN A 118 -11.83 -11.58 0.86
C GLN A 118 -10.54 -10.80 0.66
N ILE A 119 -9.66 -11.37 -0.13
CA ILE A 119 -8.38 -10.76 -0.52
C ILE A 119 -8.08 -11.11 -1.98
N THR A 120 -7.61 -10.14 -2.74
CA THR A 120 -7.03 -10.38 -4.06
C THR A 120 -5.75 -11.19 -3.89
N LYS A 121 -5.75 -12.43 -4.43
CA LYS A 121 -4.65 -13.37 -4.25
C LYS A 121 -3.35 -12.83 -4.85
N ARG A 122 -2.21 -13.27 -4.29
CA ARG A 122 -0.86 -12.78 -4.59
C ARG A 122 -0.59 -12.61 -6.09
N ASP A 123 -0.74 -13.70 -6.87
CA ASP A 123 -0.38 -13.69 -8.28
C ASP A 123 -1.30 -12.79 -9.10
N VAL A 124 -2.59 -12.80 -8.77
CA VAL A 124 -3.62 -11.94 -9.37
C VAL A 124 -3.38 -10.47 -9.02
N ARG A 125 -3.02 -10.19 -7.77
CA ARG A 125 -2.70 -8.84 -7.28
C ARG A 125 -1.44 -8.30 -7.96
N ALA A 126 -0.40 -9.12 -8.10
CA ALA A 126 0.81 -8.75 -8.80
C ALA A 126 0.52 -8.41 -10.28
N SER A 127 -0.32 -9.19 -10.96
CA SER A 127 -0.80 -8.87 -12.31
C SER A 127 -1.53 -7.52 -12.35
N ALA A 128 -2.49 -7.30 -11.44
CA ALA A 128 -3.22 -6.04 -11.39
C ALA A 128 -2.28 -4.83 -11.24
N LEU A 129 -1.36 -4.88 -10.27
CA LEU A 129 -0.42 -3.79 -10.01
C LEU A 129 0.57 -3.55 -11.15
N ALA A 130 0.97 -4.62 -11.87
CA ALA A 130 1.79 -4.48 -13.07
C ALA A 130 1.07 -3.69 -14.18
N HIS A 131 -0.25 -3.86 -14.32
CA HIS A 131 -1.06 -3.12 -15.29
C HIS A 131 -1.44 -1.72 -14.80
N LEU A 132 -1.68 -1.53 -13.50
CA LEU A 132 -1.94 -0.22 -12.89
C LEU A 132 -0.73 0.71 -12.95
N ARG A 133 0.49 0.16 -12.87
CA ARG A 133 1.79 0.89 -12.92
C ARG A 133 1.87 2.01 -11.90
N PRO A 134 2.06 1.73 -10.61
CA PRO A 134 2.27 2.75 -9.59
C PRO A 134 3.40 3.71 -9.97
N THR A 135 3.13 5.01 -9.93
CA THR A 135 4.12 6.06 -10.20
C THR A 135 4.21 7.03 -9.02
N PRO A 136 5.35 7.73 -8.85
CA PRO A 136 5.51 8.66 -7.73
C PRO A 136 4.44 9.75 -7.71
N GLY A 137 3.76 9.88 -6.57
CA GLY A 137 2.72 10.88 -6.34
C GLY A 137 1.34 10.55 -6.92
N ALA A 138 1.18 9.44 -7.64
CA ALA A 138 -0.09 9.04 -8.24
C ALA A 138 -1.10 8.57 -7.18
N THR A 139 -2.38 8.77 -7.49
CA THR A 139 -3.51 8.37 -6.64
C THR A 139 -4.28 7.21 -7.28
N LEU A 140 -4.48 6.15 -6.51
CA LEU A 140 -5.34 5.01 -6.85
C LEU A 140 -6.70 5.15 -6.17
N TRP A 141 -7.79 4.84 -6.87
CA TRP A 141 -9.04 4.41 -6.26
C TRP A 141 -9.10 2.88 -6.26
N ASP A 142 -9.25 2.30 -5.07
CA ASP A 142 -9.45 0.85 -4.87
C ASP A 142 -10.90 0.62 -4.47
N LEU A 143 -11.73 0.25 -5.45
CA LEU A 143 -13.17 0.12 -5.31
C LEU A 143 -13.53 -1.32 -4.91
N GLY A 144 -14.09 -1.48 -3.72
CA GLY A 144 -14.30 -2.78 -3.08
C GLY A 144 -13.00 -3.36 -2.53
N ALA A 145 -12.32 -2.57 -1.70
CA ALA A 145 -10.94 -2.81 -1.30
C ALA A 145 -10.73 -4.09 -0.45
N GLY A 146 -11.78 -4.62 0.21
CA GLY A 146 -11.71 -5.86 0.99
C GLY A 146 -10.71 -5.77 2.14
N SER A 147 -9.55 -6.40 2.00
CA SER A 147 -8.45 -6.31 2.97
C SER A 147 -7.51 -5.12 2.74
N GLY A 148 -7.71 -4.34 1.68
CA GLY A 148 -6.85 -3.23 1.27
C GLY A 148 -5.53 -3.63 0.61
N ALA A 149 -5.36 -4.89 0.24
CA ALA A 149 -4.08 -5.41 -0.23
C ALA A 149 -3.58 -4.70 -1.51
N VAL A 150 -4.48 -4.34 -2.45
CA VAL A 150 -4.11 -3.61 -3.67
C VAL A 150 -3.73 -2.17 -3.33
N ALA A 151 -4.55 -1.47 -2.56
CA ALA A 151 -4.29 -0.09 -2.12
C ALA A 151 -2.96 0.04 -1.37
N ILE A 152 -2.67 -0.91 -0.47
CA ILE A 152 -1.46 -0.91 0.36
C ILE A 152 -0.22 -1.18 -0.51
N GLU A 153 -0.24 -2.22 -1.36
CA GLU A 153 0.89 -2.49 -2.24
C GLU A 153 1.11 -1.39 -3.29
N TRP A 154 0.04 -0.73 -3.77
CA TRP A 154 0.16 0.48 -4.58
C TRP A 154 0.93 1.58 -3.86
N ALA A 155 0.56 1.88 -2.61
CA ALA A 155 1.19 2.91 -1.80
C ALA A 155 2.65 2.59 -1.44
N LEU A 156 3.00 1.29 -1.35
CA LEU A 156 4.36 0.81 -1.09
C LEU A 156 5.24 0.84 -2.36
N ALA A 157 4.64 0.64 -3.54
CA ALA A 157 5.37 0.46 -4.79
C ALA A 157 6.03 1.74 -5.31
N ALA A 158 5.50 2.94 -4.96
CA ALA A 158 6.03 4.20 -5.45
C ALA A 158 6.06 5.30 -4.38
N ARG A 159 7.07 6.16 -4.47
CA ARG A 159 7.22 7.26 -3.50
C ARG A 159 6.02 8.22 -3.57
N ARG A 160 5.44 8.57 -2.43
CA ARG A 160 4.29 9.48 -2.31
C ARG A 160 3.03 9.01 -3.06
N ALA A 161 3.00 7.78 -3.56
CA ALA A 161 1.78 7.20 -4.07
C ALA A 161 0.73 7.13 -2.97
N ARG A 162 -0.52 7.38 -3.31
CA ARG A 162 -1.65 7.38 -2.39
C ARG A 162 -2.74 6.46 -2.92
N ALA A 163 -3.57 5.96 -2.03
CA ALA A 163 -4.75 5.20 -2.41
C ALA A 163 -5.95 5.67 -1.58
N VAL A 164 -7.11 5.73 -2.21
CA VAL A 164 -8.40 5.83 -1.55
C VAL A 164 -9.06 4.47 -1.67
N ALA A 165 -9.17 3.77 -0.55
CA ALA A 165 -9.77 2.44 -0.46
C ALA A 165 -11.23 2.57 -0.03
N LEU A 166 -12.16 2.26 -0.94
CA LEU A 166 -13.58 2.25 -0.66
C LEU A 166 -14.01 0.85 -0.24
N GLU A 167 -14.61 0.73 0.93
CA GLU A 167 -15.13 -0.52 1.45
C GLU A 167 -16.42 -0.27 2.24
N ARG A 168 -17.47 -1.05 1.95
CA ARG A 168 -18.78 -0.88 2.58
C ARG A 168 -18.90 -1.53 3.96
N ASP A 169 -18.11 -2.57 4.20
CA ASP A 169 -18.13 -3.29 5.47
C ASP A 169 -17.22 -2.60 6.49
N PRO A 170 -17.77 -2.09 7.62
CA PRO A 170 -16.98 -1.38 8.63
C PRO A 170 -15.86 -2.23 9.24
N GLY A 171 -16.09 -3.56 9.39
CA GLY A 171 -15.10 -4.47 9.92
C GLY A 171 -13.91 -4.65 8.96
N ARG A 172 -14.17 -4.70 7.65
CA ARG A 172 -13.11 -4.70 6.63
C ARG A 172 -12.41 -3.35 6.55
N ALA A 173 -13.15 -2.24 6.60
CA ALA A 173 -12.57 -0.91 6.63
C ALA A 173 -11.60 -0.73 7.81
N ALA A 174 -11.97 -1.21 9.00
CA ALA A 174 -11.08 -1.23 10.16
C ALA A 174 -9.82 -2.09 9.91
N ARG A 175 -9.99 -3.26 9.28
CA ARG A 175 -8.87 -4.13 8.88
C ARG A 175 -7.93 -3.48 7.87
N ILE A 176 -8.45 -2.73 6.89
CA ILE A 176 -7.61 -1.98 5.94
C ILE A 176 -6.72 -0.99 6.70
N ARG A 177 -7.28 -0.23 7.66
CA ARG A 177 -6.52 0.71 8.50
C ARG A 177 -5.42 0.00 9.30
N ALA A 178 -5.75 -1.14 9.92
CA ALA A 178 -4.78 -1.96 10.66
C ALA A 178 -3.67 -2.51 9.75
N ASN A 179 -4.01 -3.04 8.59
CA ASN A 179 -3.05 -3.51 7.59
C ASN A 179 -2.15 -2.38 7.08
N ALA A 180 -2.71 -1.20 6.80
CA ALA A 180 -1.95 -0.04 6.34
C ALA A 180 -0.95 0.44 7.40
N ALA A 181 -1.34 0.46 8.68
CA ALA A 181 -0.44 0.78 9.80
C ALA A 181 0.67 -0.27 9.92
N ARG A 182 0.31 -1.55 9.96
CA ARG A 182 1.25 -2.67 10.08
C ARG A 182 2.25 -2.75 8.93
N LEU A 183 1.87 -2.32 7.73
CA LEU A 183 2.74 -2.32 6.55
C LEU A 183 3.39 -0.95 6.26
N GLY A 184 3.25 0.02 7.17
CA GLY A 184 3.99 1.28 7.15
C GLY A 184 3.46 2.35 6.20
N VAL A 185 2.18 2.28 5.81
CA VAL A 185 1.51 3.26 4.92
C VAL A 185 0.20 3.83 5.49
N PRO A 186 0.13 4.16 6.81
CA PRO A 186 -1.14 4.54 7.45
C PRO A 186 -1.75 5.86 6.93
N ARG A 187 -0.96 6.71 6.28
CA ARG A 187 -1.42 7.99 5.71
C ARG A 187 -1.54 7.99 4.20
N GLU A 188 -0.86 7.06 3.57
CA GLU A 188 -0.88 6.89 2.13
C GLU A 188 -2.14 6.16 1.66
N VAL A 189 -2.80 5.40 2.57
CA VAL A 189 -4.07 4.71 2.30
C VAL A 189 -5.17 5.37 3.13
N GLU A 190 -6.00 6.15 2.46
CA GLU A 190 -7.23 6.70 3.01
C GLU A 190 -8.34 5.66 2.89
N VAL A 191 -9.10 5.41 3.95
CA VAL A 191 -10.19 4.43 3.97
C VAL A 191 -11.52 5.13 4.08
N VAL A 192 -12.34 4.97 3.05
CA VAL A 192 -13.69 5.54 2.95
C VAL A 192 -14.72 4.41 3.08
N GLU A 193 -15.55 4.50 4.12
CA GLU A 193 -16.66 3.57 4.35
C GLU A 193 -17.85 3.98 3.49
N ALA A 194 -18.00 3.34 2.34
CA ALA A 194 -19.10 3.61 1.41
C ALA A 194 -19.43 2.39 0.56
N ASP A 195 -20.70 2.25 0.18
CA ASP A 195 -21.13 1.27 -0.81
C ASP A 195 -20.98 1.87 -2.21
N HIS A 196 -19.95 1.40 -2.93
CA HIS A 196 -19.70 1.77 -4.33
C HIS A 196 -20.54 0.95 -5.32
N GLY A 197 -21.16 -0.15 -4.87
CA GLY A 197 -21.94 -1.09 -5.72
C GLY A 197 -23.41 -0.67 -5.89
N ALA A 198 -23.96 0.06 -4.93
CA ALA A 198 -25.19 0.78 -5.11
C ALA A 198 -24.83 2.23 -5.46
N LEU A 199 -25.12 2.65 -6.67
CA LEU A 199 -25.21 4.08 -7.00
C LEU A 199 -26.43 4.65 -6.25
N SER A 200 -26.40 4.54 -4.90
CA SER A 200 -27.25 5.36 -4.08
C SER A 200 -26.82 6.82 -4.27
N PRO A 201 -27.72 7.78 -4.18
CA PRO A 201 -27.34 9.21 -4.22
C PRO A 201 -26.19 9.54 -3.26
N GLU A 202 -26.10 8.79 -2.14
CA GLU A 202 -25.03 8.94 -1.13
C GLU A 202 -23.68 8.38 -1.60
N GLY A 203 -23.65 7.23 -2.30
CA GLY A 203 -22.41 6.64 -2.82
C GLY A 203 -21.81 7.44 -3.98
N ALA A 204 -22.64 7.97 -4.89
CA ALA A 204 -22.21 8.90 -5.92
C ALA A 204 -21.63 10.18 -5.31
N SER A 205 -22.29 10.74 -4.28
CA SER A 205 -21.83 11.91 -3.53
C SER A 205 -20.45 11.73 -2.91
N VAL A 206 -20.13 10.53 -2.39
CA VAL A 206 -18.79 10.26 -1.81
C VAL A 206 -17.71 10.26 -2.89
N LEU A 207 -17.94 9.59 -4.01
CA LEU A 207 -16.98 9.56 -5.13
C LEU A 207 -16.80 10.94 -5.78
N ASP A 208 -17.86 11.75 -5.82
CA ASP A 208 -17.80 13.11 -6.38
C ASP A 208 -16.96 14.06 -5.51
N ALA A 209 -16.88 13.82 -4.21
CA ALA A 209 -16.05 14.60 -3.30
C ALA A 209 -14.56 14.23 -3.38
N LEU A 210 -14.21 13.08 -3.99
CA LEU A 210 -12.82 12.64 -4.10
C LEU A 210 -12.13 13.30 -5.31
N PRO A 211 -10.81 13.53 -5.24
CA PRO A 211 -10.04 13.97 -6.40
C PRO A 211 -9.99 12.88 -7.46
N ASP A 212 -10.00 13.27 -8.74
CA ASP A 212 -9.88 12.34 -9.87
C ASP A 212 -8.61 11.49 -9.77
N PRO A 213 -8.72 10.15 -9.94
CA PRO A 213 -7.61 9.24 -9.76
C PRO A 213 -6.71 9.15 -11.00
N ASP A 214 -5.45 8.82 -10.77
CA ASP A 214 -4.50 8.44 -11.83
C ASP A 214 -4.64 6.96 -12.19
N ALA A 215 -5.18 6.16 -11.28
CA ALA A 215 -5.49 4.75 -11.50
C ALA A 215 -6.76 4.34 -10.75
N VAL A 216 -7.48 3.35 -11.29
CA VAL A 216 -8.64 2.74 -10.64
C VAL A 216 -8.48 1.23 -10.65
N PHE A 217 -8.68 0.60 -9.50
CA PHE A 217 -8.85 -0.84 -9.37
C PHE A 217 -10.28 -1.17 -8.92
N VAL A 218 -10.91 -2.15 -9.56
CA VAL A 218 -12.23 -2.66 -9.15
C VAL A 218 -12.07 -4.13 -8.79
N GLY A 219 -12.04 -4.41 -7.48
CA GLY A 219 -11.82 -5.76 -6.94
C GLY A 219 -13.10 -6.57 -6.73
N GLY A 220 -14.25 -5.91 -6.62
CA GLY A 220 -15.55 -6.53 -6.42
C GLY A 220 -16.70 -5.56 -6.61
N GLY A 221 -17.94 -6.05 -6.68
CA GLY A 221 -19.12 -5.20 -6.86
C GLY A 221 -19.21 -4.51 -8.23
N LEU A 222 -18.55 -5.06 -9.25
CA LEU A 222 -18.51 -4.47 -10.58
C LEU A 222 -19.91 -4.50 -11.23
N THR A 223 -20.41 -3.31 -11.60
CA THR A 223 -21.58 -3.08 -12.43
C THR A 223 -21.21 -2.24 -13.65
N SER A 224 -22.08 -2.15 -14.64
CA SER A 224 -21.86 -1.28 -15.82
C SER A 224 -21.71 0.18 -15.42
N GLU A 225 -22.58 0.63 -14.51
CA GLU A 225 -22.59 2.01 -14.00
C GLU A 225 -21.30 2.34 -13.27
N LEU A 226 -20.79 1.41 -12.42
CA LEU A 226 -19.53 1.60 -11.72
C LEU A 226 -18.35 1.65 -12.70
N ALA A 227 -18.36 0.80 -13.74
CA ALA A 227 -17.32 0.79 -14.76
C ALA A 227 -17.31 2.13 -15.54
N ASP A 228 -18.48 2.64 -15.92
CA ASP A 228 -18.64 3.91 -16.64
C ASP A 228 -18.24 5.10 -15.77
N LEU A 229 -18.63 5.12 -14.50
CA LEU A 229 -18.23 6.15 -13.54
C LEU A 229 -16.71 6.14 -13.33
N ALA A 230 -16.12 4.98 -13.06
CA ALA A 230 -14.68 4.82 -12.87
C ALA A 230 -13.88 5.31 -14.09
N TRP A 231 -14.34 4.94 -15.27
CA TRP A 231 -13.74 5.42 -16.53
C TRP A 231 -13.91 6.92 -16.73
N GLY A 232 -15.09 7.46 -16.41
CA GLY A 232 -15.39 8.89 -16.51
C GLY A 232 -14.45 9.74 -15.66
N ARG A 233 -14.26 9.34 -14.39
CA ARG A 233 -13.45 10.05 -13.39
C ARG A 233 -11.93 9.82 -13.55
N LEU A 234 -11.54 8.73 -14.24
CA LEU A 234 -10.13 8.46 -14.49
C LEU A 234 -9.50 9.60 -15.29
N ARG A 235 -8.35 10.10 -14.84
CA ARG A 235 -7.61 11.15 -15.56
C ARG A 235 -7.16 10.69 -16.94
N PRO A 236 -7.02 11.60 -17.92
CA PRO A 236 -6.37 11.28 -19.17
C PRO A 236 -4.98 10.69 -18.96
N GLY A 237 -4.66 9.59 -19.66
CA GLY A 237 -3.44 8.82 -19.46
C GLY A 237 -3.50 7.85 -18.30
N GLY A 238 -4.53 7.94 -17.44
CA GLY A 238 -4.74 7.05 -16.28
C GLY A 238 -5.04 5.61 -16.67
N ARG A 239 -4.99 4.70 -15.70
CA ARG A 239 -5.12 3.24 -15.90
C ARG A 239 -6.25 2.67 -15.08
N LEU A 240 -7.01 1.77 -15.69
CA LEU A 240 -8.08 1.03 -15.01
C LEU A 240 -7.78 -0.47 -15.11
N VAL A 241 -7.91 -1.15 -13.97
CA VAL A 241 -7.92 -2.63 -13.90
C VAL A 241 -9.16 -3.06 -13.15
N ALA A 242 -9.92 -3.98 -13.72
CA ALA A 242 -11.09 -4.56 -13.07
C ALA A 242 -11.07 -6.09 -13.15
N HIS A 243 -11.53 -6.74 -12.10
CA HIS A 243 -11.57 -8.18 -11.98
C HIS A 243 -13.01 -8.70 -11.94
N ALA A 244 -13.24 -9.83 -12.59
CA ALA A 244 -14.49 -10.56 -12.55
C ALA A 244 -14.25 -12.04 -12.20
N VAL A 245 -15.10 -12.57 -11.32
CA VAL A 245 -15.11 -13.99 -10.92
C VAL A 245 -16.46 -14.66 -11.21
N THR A 246 -17.43 -13.88 -11.73
CA THR A 246 -18.77 -14.36 -12.11
C THR A 246 -19.04 -14.04 -13.58
N LEU A 247 -19.88 -14.82 -14.24
CA LEU A 247 -20.24 -14.59 -15.64
C LEU A 247 -20.93 -13.24 -15.86
N SER A 248 -21.74 -12.79 -14.90
CA SER A 248 -22.38 -11.47 -14.95
C SER A 248 -21.36 -10.33 -14.92
N ALA A 249 -20.37 -10.38 -14.02
CA ALA A 249 -19.29 -9.39 -14.00
C ALA A 249 -18.38 -9.52 -15.23
N GLU A 250 -18.12 -10.74 -15.73
CA GLU A 250 -17.35 -10.95 -16.95
C GLU A 250 -18.02 -10.27 -18.15
N SER A 251 -19.37 -10.36 -18.28
CA SER A 251 -20.09 -9.67 -19.35
C SER A 251 -19.94 -8.14 -19.29
N VAL A 252 -19.86 -7.55 -18.10
CA VAL A 252 -19.56 -6.12 -17.93
C VAL A 252 -18.16 -5.78 -18.43
N LEU A 253 -17.15 -6.62 -18.11
CA LEU A 253 -15.77 -6.41 -18.60
C LEU A 253 -15.67 -6.51 -20.11
N VAL A 254 -16.40 -7.47 -20.72
CA VAL A 254 -16.45 -7.62 -22.19
C VAL A 254 -17.04 -6.35 -22.83
N ALA A 255 -18.15 -5.84 -22.30
CA ALA A 255 -18.78 -4.61 -22.79
C ALA A 255 -17.87 -3.38 -22.62
N ALA A 256 -17.18 -3.28 -21.48
CA ALA A 256 -16.22 -2.22 -21.23
C ALA A 256 -15.03 -2.29 -22.21
N HIS A 257 -14.50 -3.48 -22.45
CA HIS A 257 -13.45 -3.71 -23.45
C HIS A 257 -13.89 -3.30 -24.86
N GLN A 258 -15.11 -3.65 -25.27
CA GLN A 258 -15.65 -3.25 -26.57
C GLN A 258 -15.76 -1.72 -26.73
N ARG A 259 -16.09 -1.00 -25.66
CA ARG A 259 -16.24 0.47 -25.67
C ARG A 259 -14.91 1.23 -25.58
N HIS A 260 -13.98 0.74 -24.76
CA HIS A 260 -12.78 1.49 -24.37
C HIS A 260 -11.48 0.83 -24.81
N GLY A 261 -11.54 -0.37 -25.45
CA GLY A 261 -10.35 -1.13 -25.81
C GLY A 261 -9.63 -1.72 -24.60
N GLY A 262 -8.30 -1.79 -24.66
CA GLY A 262 -7.47 -2.41 -23.63
C GLY A 262 -7.34 -3.90 -23.81
N HIS A 263 -7.08 -4.64 -22.73
CA HIS A 263 -6.83 -6.08 -22.76
C HIS A 263 -7.76 -6.82 -21.82
N LEU A 264 -8.33 -7.93 -22.31
CA LEU A 264 -9.00 -8.94 -21.50
C LEU A 264 -8.07 -10.12 -21.33
N THR A 265 -7.79 -10.50 -20.11
CA THR A 265 -6.89 -11.61 -19.76
C THR A 265 -7.61 -12.53 -18.77
N ARG A 266 -7.59 -13.84 -19.03
CA ARG A 266 -8.05 -14.83 -18.05
C ARG A 266 -6.84 -15.36 -17.30
N LEU A 267 -6.83 -15.22 -15.98
CA LEU A 267 -5.77 -15.69 -15.10
C LEU A 267 -6.24 -16.96 -14.40
N SER A 268 -5.49 -18.05 -14.62
CA SER A 268 -5.69 -19.33 -13.95
C SER A 268 -4.39 -19.69 -13.23
N VAL A 269 -4.49 -19.92 -11.93
CA VAL A 269 -3.35 -20.25 -11.06
C VAL A 269 -3.66 -21.56 -10.36
N GLU A 270 -2.70 -22.45 -10.33
CA GLU A 270 -2.81 -23.72 -9.62
C GLU A 270 -1.68 -23.85 -8.62
N HIS A 271 -1.98 -24.39 -7.45
CA HIS A 271 -1.00 -24.65 -6.40
C HIS A 271 -0.89 -26.15 -6.14
N ALA A 272 0.34 -26.63 -5.94
CA ALA A 272 0.55 -27.99 -5.50
C ALA A 272 0.14 -28.10 -4.02
N THR A 273 -0.86 -28.95 -3.74
CA THR A 273 -1.38 -29.19 -2.39
C THR A 273 -1.36 -30.68 -2.05
N PRO A 274 -1.31 -31.06 -0.77
CA PRO A 274 -1.34 -32.45 -0.35
C PRO A 274 -2.61 -33.18 -0.82
N LEU A 275 -2.42 -34.36 -1.41
CA LEU A 275 -3.45 -35.33 -1.73
C LEU A 275 -3.04 -36.68 -1.13
N GLY A 276 -3.40 -36.92 0.13
CA GLY A 276 -2.89 -38.06 0.88
C GLY A 276 -1.35 -37.98 1.00
N PRO A 277 -0.60 -39.03 0.63
CA PRO A 277 0.87 -39.04 0.68
C PRO A 277 1.52 -38.35 -0.53
N HIS A 278 0.74 -37.83 -1.48
CA HIS A 278 1.23 -37.24 -2.73
C HIS A 278 0.90 -35.73 -2.81
N LEU A 279 1.42 -35.08 -3.84
CA LEU A 279 1.04 -33.72 -4.21
C LEU A 279 0.17 -33.77 -5.48
N SER A 280 -0.82 -32.88 -5.55
CA SER A 280 -1.63 -32.66 -6.73
C SER A 280 -1.84 -31.19 -6.98
N TRP A 281 -2.10 -30.82 -8.24
CA TRP A 281 -2.48 -29.47 -8.58
C TRP A 281 -3.91 -29.16 -8.17
N THR A 282 -4.10 -28.09 -7.42
CA THR A 282 -5.40 -27.58 -7.01
C THR A 282 -5.60 -26.21 -7.66
N PRO A 283 -6.59 -26.09 -8.58
CA PRO A 283 -6.84 -24.81 -9.24
C PRO A 283 -7.50 -23.83 -8.27
N ALA A 284 -6.97 -22.60 -8.26
CA ALA A 284 -7.68 -21.47 -7.71
C ALA A 284 -8.81 -21.06 -8.65
N ARG A 285 -9.81 -20.31 -8.13
CA ARG A 285 -10.83 -19.76 -9.01
C ARG A 285 -10.19 -18.85 -10.06
N ALA A 286 -10.37 -19.17 -11.33
CA ALA A 286 -9.94 -18.33 -12.43
C ALA A 286 -10.66 -16.98 -12.37
N ILE A 287 -9.97 -15.93 -12.73
CA ILE A 287 -10.53 -14.59 -12.85
C ILE A 287 -10.32 -14.03 -14.26
N VAL A 288 -11.23 -13.16 -14.69
CA VAL A 288 -11.04 -12.34 -15.87
C VAL A 288 -10.62 -10.96 -15.42
N GLN A 289 -9.51 -10.46 -15.98
CA GLN A 289 -8.98 -9.13 -15.77
C GLN A 289 -9.17 -8.31 -17.04
N TRP A 290 -9.81 -7.14 -16.91
CA TRP A 290 -9.75 -6.11 -17.93
C TRP A 290 -8.78 -5.04 -17.48
N SER A 291 -7.86 -4.64 -18.36
CA SER A 291 -6.92 -3.57 -18.13
C SER A 291 -6.92 -2.59 -19.31
N ALA A 292 -7.08 -1.31 -19.04
CA ALA A 292 -7.11 -0.28 -20.07
C ALA A 292 -6.41 1.00 -19.60
N GLN A 293 -5.95 1.78 -20.57
CA GLN A 293 -5.40 3.11 -20.33
C GLN A 293 -6.30 4.14 -21.05
N LYS A 294 -6.74 5.15 -20.31
CA LYS A 294 -7.52 6.25 -20.89
C LYS A 294 -6.61 7.07 -21.81
N PRO A 295 -7.01 7.38 -23.06
CA PRO A 295 -6.20 8.20 -23.95
C PRO A 295 -5.79 9.52 -23.30
N ALA A 296 -4.54 9.92 -23.47
CA ALA A 296 -4.10 11.26 -23.14
C ALA A 296 -4.56 12.23 -24.24
N PRO A 297 -4.83 13.51 -23.93
CA PRO A 297 -5.07 14.50 -24.97
C PRO A 297 -3.84 14.57 -25.88
N PRO A 298 -4.05 14.81 -27.20
CA PRO A 298 -2.92 14.99 -28.09
C PRO A 298 -2.04 16.14 -27.56
N HIS A 299 -0.72 15.91 -27.52
CA HIS A 299 0.20 17.01 -27.25
C HIS A 299 0.00 18.06 -28.33
N GLU A 300 -0.45 19.25 -27.98
CA GLU A 300 -0.32 20.41 -28.84
C GLU A 300 1.19 20.60 -29.08
N GLN A 301 1.67 20.12 -30.22
CA GLN A 301 2.99 20.50 -30.70
C GLN A 301 2.93 22.01 -30.91
N GLY A 302 3.57 22.75 -29.99
CA GLY A 302 3.71 24.19 -30.16
C GLY A 302 4.31 24.45 -31.52
N MET A 303 3.49 25.08 -32.40
CA MET A 303 3.99 25.70 -33.61
C MET A 303 4.86 26.86 -33.15
N SER A 304 6.15 26.67 -33.25
CA SER A 304 7.18 27.71 -33.16
C SER A 304 7.32 28.40 -34.50
#